data_d1cce27c8521c99b45dc9ac53fe73047
#
_entry.id   d1cce27c8521c99b45dc9ac53fe73047
#
_cell.length_a   1.000
_cell.length_b   1.000
_cell.length_c   1.000
_cell.angle_alpha   90.00
_cell.angle_beta   90.00
_cell.angle_gamma   90.00
#
_symmetry.space_group_name_H-M   'P 1'
#
loop_
_entity.id
_entity.type
_entity.pdbx_description
1 polymer ?
#
loop_
_entity_poly.entity_id
_entity_poly.type
_entity_poly.pdbx_seq_one_letter_code
_entity_poly.pdbx_strand_id
1 'polypeptide(L)'
;MTRLPFRLGLPLVAAAAIAAVGLSAHAAGQAHRVTNAEISAMVATLKDGLATAPLPTGSGAVVLAARRDRDGEVEVHEHLNDELVVRTGHAVFRVGGTVAGNRQTAPGEWRGGTQTRGDLYRMGPGDALWIPAGMPHQALVDKGGAVTYLAIKFEARP
;
A
#
# COMPACT_ATOMS: atom_id res chain seq x y z
N MET A 1 -33.29 -0.21 -46.10
CA MET A 1 -32.81 -1.04 -44.98
C MET A 1 -31.38 -0.59 -44.61
N THR A 2 -31.29 0.34 -43.71
CA THR A 2 -30.03 0.98 -43.36
C THR A 2 -29.56 0.41 -42.00
N ARG A 3 -28.42 -0.29 -41.98
CA ARG A 3 -27.85 -0.88 -40.79
C ARG A 3 -27.03 0.18 -40.04
N LEU A 4 -27.43 0.48 -38.79
CA LEU A 4 -26.61 1.27 -37.85
C LEU A 4 -25.39 0.45 -37.38
N PRO A 5 -24.20 1.06 -37.25
CA PRO A 5 -23.09 0.38 -36.65
C PRO A 5 -23.18 0.41 -35.11
N PHE A 6 -23.09 -0.76 -34.53
CA PHE A 6 -23.01 -0.98 -33.09
C PHE A 6 -21.62 -0.50 -32.59
N ARG A 7 -21.58 0.60 -31.85
CA ARG A 7 -20.36 1.07 -31.19
C ARG A 7 -20.18 0.31 -29.88
N LEU A 8 -19.21 -0.64 -29.84
CA LEU A 8 -18.70 -1.17 -28.59
C LEU A 8 -17.96 -0.06 -27.84
N GLY A 9 -18.55 0.40 -26.75
CA GLY A 9 -17.84 1.21 -25.76
C GLY A 9 -16.89 0.32 -24.96
N LEU A 10 -15.58 0.49 -25.12
CA LEU A 10 -14.60 -0.10 -24.23
C LEU A 10 -14.76 0.57 -22.85
N PRO A 11 -14.80 -0.22 -21.75
CA PRO A 11 -14.72 0.35 -20.42
C PRO A 11 -13.27 0.89 -20.21
N LEU A 12 -13.20 2.16 -19.86
CA LEU A 12 -11.97 2.81 -19.44
C LEU A 12 -11.56 2.21 -18.11
N VAL A 13 -10.69 1.20 -18.15
CA VAL A 13 -10.00 0.70 -16.95
C VAL A 13 -9.05 1.81 -16.51
N ALA A 14 -9.43 2.51 -15.47
CA ALA A 14 -8.51 3.42 -14.78
C ALA A 14 -7.42 2.59 -14.10
N ALA A 15 -6.37 2.31 -14.86
CA ALA A 15 -5.10 1.90 -14.27
C ALA A 15 -4.68 3.07 -13.37
N ALA A 16 -4.62 2.83 -12.06
CA ALA A 16 -3.95 3.72 -11.14
C ALA A 16 -2.46 3.69 -11.53
N ALA A 17 -2.11 4.56 -12.48
CA ALA A 17 -0.72 4.86 -12.77
C ALA A 17 -0.15 5.37 -11.44
N ILE A 18 0.82 4.65 -10.89
CA ILE A 18 1.79 5.24 -9.99
C ILE A 18 2.42 6.33 -10.84
N ALA A 19 1.92 7.56 -10.68
CA ALA A 19 2.57 8.71 -11.26
C ALA A 19 3.98 8.67 -10.71
N ALA A 20 4.94 8.42 -11.59
CA ALA A 20 6.33 8.66 -11.32
C ALA A 20 6.45 10.16 -11.05
N VAL A 21 6.21 10.56 -9.81
CA VAL A 21 6.64 11.84 -9.32
C VAL A 21 8.15 11.81 -9.53
N GLY A 22 8.65 12.66 -10.43
CA GLY A 22 10.05 12.74 -10.73
C GLY A 22 10.81 12.87 -9.42
N LEU A 23 11.35 11.76 -8.94
CA LEU A 23 12.35 11.79 -7.89
C LEU A 23 13.53 12.55 -8.50
N SER A 24 13.67 13.82 -8.14
CA SER A 24 14.92 14.52 -8.31
C SER A 24 15.98 13.59 -7.75
N ALA A 25 16.93 13.17 -8.60
CA ALA A 25 18.02 12.29 -8.16
C ALA A 25 18.74 13.00 -7.03
N HIS A 26 18.39 12.62 -5.79
CA HIS A 26 19.12 13.09 -4.63
C HIS A 26 20.50 12.46 -4.71
N ALA A 27 21.52 13.28 -4.65
CA ALA A 27 22.89 12.82 -4.65
C ALA A 27 23.03 11.76 -3.53
N ALA A 28 23.59 10.60 -3.88
CA ALA A 28 23.85 9.55 -2.91
C ALA A 28 24.63 10.13 -1.71
N GLY A 29 24.09 9.98 -0.49
CA GLY A 29 24.73 10.38 0.74
C GLY A 29 24.17 11.59 1.46
N GLN A 30 23.06 12.19 1.03
CA GLN A 30 22.38 13.24 1.80
C GLN A 30 21.40 12.67 2.82
N ALA A 31 21.49 13.16 4.06
CA ALA A 31 20.49 12.85 5.08
C ALA A 31 19.19 13.64 4.84
N HIS A 32 18.07 12.96 4.93
CA HIS A 32 16.73 13.58 4.83
C HIS A 32 16.00 13.41 6.14
N ARG A 33 15.48 14.50 6.67
CA ARG A 33 14.58 14.48 7.81
C ARG A 33 13.18 14.80 7.34
N VAL A 34 12.24 13.91 7.67
CA VAL A 34 10.81 14.16 7.49
C VAL A 34 10.15 14.12 8.86
N THR A 35 9.50 15.20 9.24
CA THR A 35 8.84 15.34 10.54
C THR A 35 7.48 14.63 10.55
N ASN A 36 6.97 14.34 11.74
CA ASN A 36 5.62 13.77 11.88
C ASN A 36 4.52 14.70 11.34
N ALA A 37 4.70 16.00 11.44
CA ALA A 37 3.77 16.99 10.90
C ALA A 37 3.74 16.95 9.37
N GLU A 38 4.92 16.87 8.72
CA GLU A 38 5.03 16.73 7.27
C GLU A 38 4.39 15.42 6.78
N ILE A 39 4.66 14.29 7.43
CA ILE A 39 4.03 13.01 7.10
C ILE A 39 2.50 13.14 7.20
N SER A 40 1.98 13.74 8.27
CA SER A 40 0.54 13.92 8.45
C SER A 40 -0.07 14.81 7.36
N ALA A 41 0.62 15.87 6.96
CA ALA A 41 0.18 16.75 5.87
C ALA A 41 0.17 16.03 4.52
N MET A 42 1.20 15.23 4.23
CA MET A 42 1.32 14.45 2.97
C MET A 42 0.16 13.47 2.77
N VAL A 43 -0.40 12.91 3.84
CA VAL A 43 -1.49 11.92 3.79
C VAL A 43 -2.81 12.48 4.35
N ALA A 44 -2.97 13.80 4.42
CA ALA A 44 -4.16 14.43 4.99
C ALA A 44 -5.44 14.14 4.18
N THR A 45 -5.34 14.14 2.85
CA THR A 45 -6.48 13.95 1.95
C THR A 45 -6.57 12.50 1.49
N LEU A 46 -7.63 11.81 1.92
CA LEU A 46 -7.92 10.45 1.49
C LEU A 46 -8.72 10.46 0.18
N LYS A 47 -8.37 9.55 -0.71
CA LYS A 47 -9.17 9.18 -1.88
C LYS A 47 -9.58 7.71 -1.74
N ASP A 48 -10.86 7.44 -1.73
CA ASP A 48 -11.41 6.09 -1.54
C ASP A 48 -10.85 5.37 -0.29
N GLY A 49 -10.69 6.15 0.80
CA GLY A 49 -10.22 5.63 2.09
C GLY A 49 -8.73 5.37 2.20
N LEU A 50 -7.94 5.82 1.23
CA LEU A 50 -6.49 5.69 1.22
C LEU A 50 -5.81 6.99 0.82
N ALA A 51 -4.75 7.35 1.52
CA ALA A 51 -3.73 8.29 1.06
C ALA A 51 -2.35 7.63 1.19
N THR A 52 -1.51 7.79 0.19
CA THR A 52 -0.10 7.37 0.24
C THR A 52 0.81 8.47 -0.27
N ALA A 53 1.97 8.60 0.33
CA ALA A 53 3.00 9.54 -0.10
C ALA A 53 4.39 8.91 0.07
N PRO A 54 5.24 8.94 -0.97
CA PRO A 54 6.61 8.46 -0.86
C PRO A 54 7.44 9.40 0.02
N LEU A 55 8.28 8.82 0.86
CA LEU A 55 9.29 9.55 1.62
C LEU A 55 10.63 9.48 0.89
N PRO A 56 11.50 10.51 1.01
CA PRO A 56 12.83 10.48 0.44
C PRO A 56 13.65 9.35 1.05
N THR A 57 14.15 8.47 0.19
CA THR A 57 15.04 7.37 0.57
C THR A 57 16.21 7.30 -0.40
N GLY A 58 17.30 6.69 0.02
CA GLY A 58 18.36 6.28 -0.88
C GLY A 58 17.95 5.07 -1.74
N SER A 59 18.91 4.44 -2.38
CA SER A 59 18.71 3.19 -3.11
C SER A 59 18.44 2.01 -2.15
N GLY A 60 17.63 1.05 -2.58
CA GLY A 60 17.43 -0.24 -1.92
C GLY A 60 16.24 -0.34 -0.97
N ALA A 61 15.54 0.76 -0.69
CA ALA A 61 14.28 0.72 0.05
C ALA A 61 13.27 1.72 -0.51
N VAL A 62 12.00 1.38 -0.44
CA VAL A 62 10.88 2.30 -0.68
C VAL A 62 10.18 2.53 0.64
N VAL A 63 10.04 3.78 1.07
CA VAL A 63 9.29 4.13 2.27
C VAL A 63 8.07 4.96 1.86
N LEU A 64 6.90 4.48 2.23
CA LEU A 64 5.63 5.18 1.99
C LEU A 64 5.01 5.56 3.33
N ALA A 65 4.57 6.80 3.45
CA ALA A 65 3.55 7.14 4.43
C ALA A 65 2.20 6.70 3.86
N ALA A 66 1.39 6.03 4.66
CA ALA A 66 0.05 5.59 4.29
C ALA A 66 -0.95 5.96 5.39
N ARG A 67 -2.13 6.43 5.00
CA ARG A 67 -3.27 6.64 5.89
C ARG A 67 -4.50 5.95 5.32
N ARG A 68 -5.24 5.25 6.19
CA ARG A 68 -6.50 4.58 5.84
C ARG A 68 -7.58 4.91 6.84
N ASP A 69 -8.83 5.03 6.39
CA ASP A 69 -10.04 5.14 7.20
C ASP A 69 -11.05 4.01 6.95
N ARG A 70 -10.65 3.02 6.16
CA ARG A 70 -11.39 1.79 5.87
C ARG A 70 -10.42 0.65 5.52
N ASP A 71 -10.96 -0.56 5.41
CA ASP A 71 -10.20 -1.74 5.02
C ASP A 71 -9.46 -1.54 3.69
N GLY A 72 -8.23 -2.03 3.63
CA GLY A 72 -7.46 -2.12 2.41
C GLY A 72 -7.85 -3.32 1.56
N GLU A 73 -7.41 -3.34 0.30
CA GLU A 73 -7.38 -4.58 -0.47
C GLU A 73 -6.37 -5.56 0.15
N VAL A 74 -6.54 -6.84 -0.14
CA VAL A 74 -5.48 -7.83 0.12
C VAL A 74 -4.30 -7.53 -0.79
N GLU A 75 -3.09 -7.57 -0.25
CA GLU A 75 -1.83 -7.30 -0.95
C GLU A 75 -0.93 -8.53 -0.86
N VAL A 76 -0.24 -8.84 -1.96
CA VAL A 76 0.87 -9.81 -1.98
C VAL A 76 1.99 -9.24 -2.82
N HIS A 77 3.19 -9.15 -2.24
CA HIS A 77 4.42 -8.72 -2.90
C HIS A 77 5.35 -9.93 -3.01
N GLU A 78 5.53 -10.47 -4.22
CA GLU A 78 6.33 -11.71 -4.41
C GLU A 78 7.80 -11.51 -4.07
N HIS A 79 8.32 -10.30 -4.25
CA HIS A 79 9.76 -10.01 -4.15
C HIS A 79 10.11 -8.94 -3.11
N LEU A 80 9.12 -8.40 -2.40
CA LEU A 80 9.34 -7.36 -1.40
C LEU A 80 8.91 -7.85 -0.02
N ASN A 81 9.77 -7.62 0.95
CA ASN A 81 9.39 -7.64 2.36
C ASN A 81 8.78 -6.29 2.73
N ASP A 82 7.81 -6.30 3.63
CA ASP A 82 7.25 -5.09 4.22
C ASP A 82 7.60 -5.02 5.70
N GLU A 83 8.01 -3.85 6.17
CA GLU A 83 7.95 -3.49 7.57
C GLU A 83 6.93 -2.36 7.74
N LEU A 84 5.88 -2.60 8.51
CA LEU A 84 4.85 -1.62 8.82
C LEU A 84 5.11 -1.03 10.20
N VAL A 85 5.15 0.31 10.30
CA VAL A 85 5.32 1.00 11.59
C VAL A 85 4.16 1.96 11.78
N VAL A 86 3.30 1.70 12.77
CA VAL A 86 2.13 2.56 13.06
C VAL A 86 2.59 3.86 13.70
N ARG A 87 2.08 4.97 13.19
CA ARG A 87 2.37 6.33 13.66
C ARG A 87 1.23 6.91 14.49
N THR A 88 0.00 6.77 14.02
CA THR A 88 -1.19 7.27 14.70
C THR A 88 -2.38 6.35 14.43
N GLY A 89 -3.35 6.33 15.35
CA GLY A 89 -4.53 5.49 15.23
C GLY A 89 -4.24 4.02 15.46
N HIS A 90 -5.18 3.17 15.07
CA HIS A 90 -5.09 1.72 15.27
C HIS A 90 -5.62 0.99 14.04
N ALA A 91 -5.12 -0.19 13.78
CA ALA A 91 -5.62 -1.12 12.78
C ALA A 91 -5.36 -2.57 13.22
N VAL A 92 -6.05 -3.49 12.57
CA VAL A 92 -5.71 -4.91 12.62
C VAL A 92 -5.09 -5.28 11.27
N PHE A 93 -3.90 -5.84 11.28
CA PHE A 93 -3.32 -6.40 10.07
C PHE A 93 -3.53 -7.91 10.07
N ARG A 94 -4.23 -8.41 9.04
CA ARG A 94 -4.31 -9.85 8.79
C ARG A 94 -3.14 -10.25 7.94
N VAL A 95 -2.36 -11.26 8.34
CA VAL A 95 -1.15 -11.70 7.65
C VAL A 95 -1.16 -13.21 7.48
N GLY A 96 -0.77 -13.71 6.31
CA GLY A 96 -0.77 -15.12 5.98
C GLY A 96 -2.13 -15.65 5.50
N GLY A 97 -2.34 -16.96 5.62
CA GLY A 97 -3.53 -17.61 5.10
C GLY A 97 -3.52 -17.80 3.58
N THR A 98 -4.69 -17.83 2.96
CA THR A 98 -4.87 -18.05 1.52
C THR A 98 -5.71 -16.95 0.89
N VAL A 99 -5.43 -16.62 -0.37
CA VAL A 99 -6.16 -15.61 -1.14
C VAL A 99 -6.79 -16.26 -2.37
N ALA A 100 -8.04 -15.93 -2.63
CA ALA A 100 -8.75 -16.32 -3.84
C ALA A 100 -9.24 -15.09 -4.59
N GLY A 101 -9.11 -15.09 -5.92
CA GLY A 101 -9.64 -14.04 -6.78
C GLY A 101 -8.84 -12.73 -6.77
N ASN A 102 -7.59 -12.74 -6.31
CA ASN A 102 -6.70 -11.61 -6.48
C ASN A 102 -6.29 -11.45 -7.96
N ARG A 103 -5.84 -10.25 -8.32
CA ARG A 103 -5.35 -9.92 -9.66
C ARG A 103 -3.93 -9.39 -9.61
N GLN A 104 -3.14 -9.72 -10.59
CA GLN A 104 -1.82 -9.12 -10.75
C GLN A 104 -1.97 -7.68 -11.26
N THR A 105 -1.35 -6.73 -10.59
CA THR A 105 -1.38 -5.29 -10.93
C THR A 105 -0.08 -4.80 -11.54
N ALA A 106 1.03 -5.49 -11.24
CA ALA A 106 2.35 -5.32 -11.83
C ALA A 106 3.14 -6.64 -11.64
N PRO A 107 4.29 -6.83 -12.27
CA PRO A 107 5.15 -8.00 -12.04
C PRO A 107 5.44 -8.18 -10.53
N GLY A 108 5.06 -9.34 -9.98
CA GLY A 108 5.22 -9.66 -8.56
C GLY A 108 4.28 -8.93 -7.59
N GLU A 109 3.33 -8.12 -8.10
CA GLU A 109 2.39 -7.36 -7.28
C GLU A 109 0.94 -7.83 -7.50
N TRP A 110 0.29 -8.26 -6.43
CA TRP A 110 -1.07 -8.78 -6.47
C TRP A 110 -1.98 -8.02 -5.52
N ARG A 111 -3.22 -7.77 -5.94
CA ARG A 111 -4.21 -6.99 -5.18
C ARG A 111 -5.60 -7.61 -5.23
N GLY A 112 -6.38 -7.33 -4.18
CA GLY A 112 -7.79 -7.69 -4.09
C GLY A 112 -8.02 -9.16 -3.79
N GLY A 113 -9.23 -9.64 -4.11
CA GLY A 113 -9.66 -10.97 -3.74
C GLY A 113 -10.11 -11.08 -2.30
N THR A 114 -10.26 -12.32 -1.84
CA THR A 114 -10.69 -12.64 -0.48
C THR A 114 -9.60 -13.42 0.24
N GLN A 115 -9.11 -12.87 1.34
CA GLN A 115 -8.14 -13.54 2.23
C GLN A 115 -8.90 -14.34 3.29
N THR A 116 -8.60 -15.62 3.40
CA THR A 116 -9.16 -16.50 4.43
C THR A 116 -8.05 -17.02 5.33
N ARG A 117 -8.36 -17.15 6.64
CA ARG A 117 -7.37 -17.49 7.68
C ARG A 117 -6.33 -16.36 7.82
N GLY A 118 -5.13 -16.70 8.30
CA GLY A 118 -4.08 -15.74 8.64
C GLY A 118 -4.20 -15.23 10.07
N ASP A 119 -3.09 -14.79 10.61
CA ASP A 119 -3.00 -14.24 11.94
C ASP A 119 -3.45 -12.78 11.97
N LEU A 120 -4.01 -12.35 13.09
CA LEU A 120 -4.51 -10.99 13.29
C LEU A 120 -3.60 -10.24 14.27
N TYR A 121 -2.94 -9.21 13.79
CA TYR A 121 -2.08 -8.35 14.57
C TYR A 121 -2.78 -7.01 14.81
N ARG A 122 -3.26 -6.78 16.04
CA ARG A 122 -3.77 -5.47 16.44
C ARG A 122 -2.60 -4.55 16.75
N MET A 123 -2.53 -3.43 16.05
CA MET A 123 -1.41 -2.50 16.13
C MET A 123 -1.86 -1.10 16.48
N GLY A 124 -1.06 -0.42 17.28
CA GLY A 124 -1.20 0.98 17.67
C GLY A 124 0.11 1.76 17.49
N PRO A 125 0.13 3.04 17.87
CA PRO A 125 1.29 3.91 17.67
C PRO A 125 2.57 3.35 18.28
N GLY A 126 3.62 3.24 17.46
CA GLY A 126 4.93 2.69 17.83
C GLY A 126 5.11 1.21 17.56
N ASP A 127 4.02 0.46 17.30
CA ASP A 127 4.15 -0.95 16.93
C ASP A 127 4.73 -1.11 15.52
N ALA A 128 5.53 -2.15 15.35
CA ALA A 128 6.11 -2.56 14.08
C ALA A 128 5.71 -4.00 13.76
N LEU A 129 5.49 -4.29 12.47
CA LEU A 129 5.13 -5.60 11.96
C LEU A 129 5.94 -5.92 10.71
N TRP A 130 6.70 -7.01 10.79
CA TRP A 130 7.42 -7.55 9.65
C TRP A 130 6.58 -8.54 8.86
N ILE A 131 6.52 -8.38 7.54
CA ILE A 131 5.81 -9.25 6.61
C ILE A 131 6.78 -9.72 5.53
N PRO A 132 7.14 -11.00 5.49
CA PRO A 132 8.00 -11.56 4.45
C PRO A 132 7.38 -11.47 3.06
N ALA A 133 8.23 -11.42 2.04
CA ALA A 133 7.83 -11.52 0.64
C ALA A 133 6.95 -12.75 0.39
N GLY A 134 6.00 -12.61 -0.51
CA GLY A 134 5.02 -13.65 -0.86
C GLY A 134 3.89 -13.83 0.15
N MET A 135 3.93 -13.20 1.31
CA MET A 135 2.92 -13.38 2.34
C MET A 135 1.71 -12.45 2.14
N PRO A 136 0.50 -12.99 1.97
CA PRO A 136 -0.71 -12.19 1.86
C PRO A 136 -0.94 -11.35 3.12
N HIS A 137 -1.36 -10.10 2.94
CA HIS A 137 -1.71 -9.25 4.07
C HIS A 137 -2.78 -8.22 3.71
N GLN A 138 -3.50 -7.76 4.74
CA GLN A 138 -4.58 -6.80 4.60
C GLN A 138 -4.67 -5.92 5.85
N ALA A 139 -4.75 -4.61 5.65
CA ALA A 139 -5.08 -3.68 6.72
C ALA A 139 -6.60 -3.64 6.92
N LEU A 140 -7.07 -3.87 8.14
CA LEU A 140 -8.46 -3.79 8.56
C LEU A 140 -8.62 -2.62 9.53
N VAL A 141 -9.53 -1.70 9.25
CA VAL A 141 -9.73 -0.48 10.02
C VAL A 141 -11.14 -0.46 10.58
N ASP A 142 -11.26 -0.28 11.89
CA ASP A 142 -12.55 -0.22 12.55
C ASP A 142 -13.40 0.93 11.98
N LYS A 143 -14.72 0.73 11.90
CA LYS A 143 -15.66 1.75 11.39
C LYS A 143 -15.52 3.06 12.16
N GLY A 144 -15.27 4.14 11.44
CA GLY A 144 -15.04 5.48 12.00
C GLY A 144 -13.64 5.69 12.58
N GLY A 145 -12.78 4.67 12.52
CA GLY A 145 -11.37 4.76 12.86
C GLY A 145 -10.51 5.27 11.70
N ALA A 146 -9.24 5.47 11.99
CA ALA A 146 -8.21 5.71 10.99
C ALA A 146 -6.85 5.29 11.53
N VAL A 147 -5.96 4.91 10.63
CA VAL A 147 -4.58 4.57 10.96
C VAL A 147 -3.64 5.29 10.00
N THR A 148 -2.53 5.82 10.53
CA THR A 148 -1.40 6.28 9.73
C THR A 148 -0.18 5.44 10.07
N TYR A 149 0.50 4.92 9.07
CA TYR A 149 1.68 4.07 9.24
C TYR A 149 2.72 4.34 8.15
N LEU A 150 3.94 3.92 8.39
CA LEU A 150 4.97 3.80 7.37
C LEU A 150 4.94 2.36 6.85
N ALA A 151 4.98 2.21 5.53
CA ALA A 151 5.28 0.94 4.87
C ALA A 151 6.69 1.04 4.29
N ILE A 152 7.60 0.25 4.81
CA ILE A 152 9.00 0.20 4.40
C ILE A 152 9.18 -1.09 3.62
N LYS A 153 9.48 -0.94 2.31
CA LYS A 153 9.61 -2.07 1.39
C LYS A 153 11.06 -2.20 0.95
N PHE A 154 11.54 -3.43 0.95
CA PHE A 154 12.87 -3.76 0.44
C PHE A 154 12.90 -5.17 -0.14
N GLU A 155 13.75 -5.36 -1.13
CA GLU A 155 13.85 -6.63 -1.84
C GLU A 155 14.15 -7.79 -0.88
N ALA A 156 13.41 -8.88 -1.04
CA ALA A 156 13.76 -10.13 -0.40
C ALA A 156 15.07 -10.63 -1.02
N ARG A 157 16.04 -10.93 -0.17
CA ARG A 157 17.25 -11.62 -0.64
C ARG A 157 16.92 -13.09 -0.84
N PRO A 158 17.41 -13.71 -1.92
CA PRO A 158 17.26 -15.14 -2.13
C PRO A 158 17.95 -15.97 -1.05
#